data_e7053b1c37391cd345d981361dfcb20c
#
_entry.id   e7053b1c37391cd345d981361dfcb20c
#
_cell.length_a   1.000
_cell.length_b   1.000
_cell.length_c   1.000
_cell.angle_alpha   90.00
_cell.angle_beta   90.00
_cell.angle_gamma   90.00
#
_symmetry.space_group_name_H-M   'P 1'
#
loop_
_entity.id
_entity.type
_entity.pdbx_description
1 polymer ?
#
loop_
_entity_poly.entity_id
_entity_poly.type
_entity_poly.pdbx_seq_one_letter_code
_entity_poly.pdbx_strand_id
1 'polypeptide(L)'
;MTDQPAPLVSADYASLLGDIKQRVRHGQTRAVLAVNAELIRLYWDIGALIHARQQQEGWGAGVIPRLARDLHNELPEEKGFSERNIKRMLAFYREYPYLEFVPQAVAQIDPGEKVPQAAALFPADLVQSIPWGHHTELMAKVKDLPTRHWYMQACLANGWSRNILVMQIEVAAHQRQGRATTNFDRRLPLPDSDLVQQTLKDPYLFDFLTLESGFHERELETGLIAHLEKFLLELGQGFAFVGRQYHLDVGDQDFYVDLLFYHLKLRCYVVIDLKRGDFKPEYAGKMNFYCSVVDDRLRHESDRPTIGLILCQQPNRVLAEYALRGMDKPIGVSSFELTRALPESLESSLPTIEEIERELEGDA
;
A
#
# COMPACT_ATOMS: atom_id res chain seq x y z
N MET A 1 16.93 -53.50 -30.53
CA MET A 1 16.87 -53.13 -29.12
C MET A 1 17.41 -51.71 -29.03
N THR A 2 16.51 -50.74 -29.10
CA THR A 2 16.83 -49.31 -29.01
C THR A 2 16.69 -48.90 -27.54
N ASP A 3 17.82 -48.67 -26.95
CA ASP A 3 17.98 -48.17 -25.55
C ASP A 3 17.53 -46.70 -25.56
N GLN A 4 16.31 -46.43 -25.07
CA GLN A 4 15.85 -45.09 -24.79
C GLN A 4 16.36 -44.68 -23.41
N PRO A 5 17.14 -43.59 -23.28
CA PRO A 5 17.53 -43.12 -21.98
C PRO A 5 16.28 -42.66 -21.19
N ALA A 6 16.12 -43.17 -19.98
CA ALA A 6 15.09 -42.79 -19.06
C ALA A 6 15.12 -41.28 -18.77
N PRO A 7 13.98 -40.61 -18.57
CA PRO A 7 13.95 -39.18 -18.29
C PRO A 7 14.63 -38.89 -16.94
N LEU A 8 15.73 -38.14 -17.02
CA LEU A 8 16.61 -37.77 -15.88
C LEU A 8 15.98 -36.74 -14.91
N VAL A 9 14.67 -36.58 -14.89
CA VAL A 9 14.02 -35.64 -13.97
C VAL A 9 13.17 -36.43 -12.99
N SER A 10 13.80 -36.93 -11.92
CA SER A 10 13.05 -37.47 -10.79
C SER A 10 12.34 -36.34 -10.04
N ALA A 11 11.24 -36.64 -9.34
CA ALA A 11 10.52 -35.70 -8.47
C ALA A 11 11.48 -35.07 -7.43
N ASP A 12 12.49 -35.81 -6.98
CA ASP A 12 13.52 -35.35 -6.05
C ASP A 12 14.41 -34.23 -6.65
N TYR A 13 14.72 -34.31 -7.96
CA TYR A 13 15.49 -33.24 -8.62
C TYR A 13 14.68 -31.93 -8.74
N ALA A 14 13.41 -32.02 -9.07
CA ALA A 14 12.52 -30.86 -9.13
C ALA A 14 12.36 -30.17 -7.77
N SER A 15 12.24 -30.97 -6.70
CA SER A 15 12.19 -30.48 -5.33
C SER A 15 13.51 -29.80 -4.94
N LEU A 16 14.65 -30.45 -5.16
CA LEU A 16 15.98 -29.89 -4.89
C LEU A 16 16.21 -28.58 -5.62
N LEU A 17 15.84 -28.51 -6.91
CA LEU A 17 15.94 -27.30 -7.71
C LEU A 17 15.05 -26.18 -7.16
N GLY A 18 13.85 -26.51 -6.68
CA GLY A 18 12.93 -25.61 -5.98
C GLY A 18 13.56 -25.01 -4.74
N ASP A 19 14.12 -25.86 -3.88
CA ASP A 19 14.77 -25.47 -2.64
C ASP A 19 16.00 -24.56 -2.88
N ILE A 20 16.82 -24.91 -3.86
CA ILE A 20 17.97 -24.08 -4.24
C ILE A 20 17.53 -22.72 -4.74
N LYS A 21 16.53 -22.65 -5.64
CA LYS A 21 15.98 -21.38 -6.15
C LYS A 21 15.44 -20.51 -5.01
N GLN A 22 14.74 -21.10 -4.07
CA GLN A 22 14.21 -20.39 -2.91
C GLN A 22 15.35 -19.83 -2.03
N ARG A 23 16.37 -20.65 -1.73
CA ARG A 23 17.55 -20.21 -0.95
C ARG A 23 18.30 -19.07 -1.64
N VAL A 24 18.51 -19.16 -2.96
CA VAL A 24 19.15 -18.09 -3.74
C VAL A 24 18.33 -16.79 -3.66
N ARG A 25 17.01 -16.85 -3.89
CA ARG A 25 16.14 -15.67 -3.81
C ARG A 25 16.15 -15.05 -2.40
N HIS A 26 16.07 -15.86 -1.36
CA HIS A 26 16.15 -15.39 0.02
C HIS A 26 17.52 -14.76 0.34
N GLY A 27 18.60 -15.34 -0.19
CA GLY A 27 19.95 -14.79 -0.04
C GLY A 27 20.10 -13.44 -0.72
N GLN A 28 19.62 -13.32 -1.96
CA GLN A 28 19.62 -12.06 -2.71
C GLN A 28 18.78 -10.97 -2.01
N THR A 29 17.57 -11.30 -1.56
CA THR A 29 16.71 -10.35 -0.82
C THR A 29 17.40 -9.85 0.45
N ARG A 30 17.99 -10.74 1.25
CA ARG A 30 18.72 -10.33 2.45
C ARG A 30 19.91 -9.44 2.15
N ALA A 31 20.65 -9.72 1.07
CA ALA A 31 21.78 -8.88 0.66
C ALA A 31 21.33 -7.47 0.29
N VAL A 32 20.25 -7.33 -0.50
CA VAL A 32 19.68 -6.03 -0.86
C VAL A 32 19.22 -5.25 0.37
N LEU A 33 18.54 -5.91 1.30
CA LEU A 33 18.06 -5.28 2.55
C LEU A 33 19.23 -4.84 3.43
N ALA A 34 20.32 -5.65 3.53
CA ALA A 34 21.51 -5.29 4.28
C ALA A 34 22.22 -4.06 3.68
N VAL A 35 22.35 -4.01 2.35
CA VAL A 35 22.94 -2.84 1.67
C VAL A 35 22.10 -1.59 1.92
N ASN A 36 20.77 -1.70 1.84
CA ASN A 36 19.89 -0.58 2.15
C ASN A 36 20.06 -0.08 3.59
N ALA A 37 20.08 -1.02 4.56
CA ALA A 37 20.24 -0.70 5.99
C ALA A 37 21.56 0.07 6.24
N GLU A 38 22.68 -0.40 5.67
CA GLU A 38 23.98 0.28 5.80
C GLU A 38 23.98 1.66 5.13
N LEU A 39 23.30 1.81 3.98
CA LEU A 39 23.17 3.11 3.33
C LEU A 39 22.38 4.11 4.19
N ILE A 40 21.27 3.68 4.80
CA ILE A 40 20.47 4.53 5.69
C ILE A 40 21.27 4.93 6.92
N ARG A 41 22.00 3.99 7.51
CA ARG A 41 22.90 4.25 8.62
C ARG A 41 23.97 5.28 8.26
N LEU A 42 24.68 5.06 7.13
CA LEU A 42 25.69 5.99 6.63
C LEU A 42 25.13 7.40 6.47
N TYR A 43 23.96 7.56 5.89
CA TYR A 43 23.36 8.87 5.68
C TYR A 43 22.93 9.53 6.99
N TRP A 44 22.50 8.75 7.96
CA TRP A 44 22.22 9.25 9.31
C TRP A 44 23.50 9.70 10.02
N ASP A 45 24.58 8.90 9.98
CA ASP A 45 25.89 9.22 10.57
C ASP A 45 26.47 10.51 9.97
N ILE A 46 26.40 10.69 8.65
CA ILE A 46 26.82 11.91 7.98
C ILE A 46 26.00 13.12 8.47
N GLY A 47 24.69 12.94 8.58
CA GLY A 47 23.80 13.97 9.13
C GLY A 47 24.17 14.36 10.56
N ALA A 48 24.47 13.37 11.41
CA ALA A 48 24.91 13.55 12.78
C ALA A 48 26.24 14.33 12.87
N LEU A 49 27.23 13.93 12.07
CA LEU A 49 28.54 14.60 12.00
C LEU A 49 28.39 16.06 11.60
N ILE A 50 27.62 16.37 10.57
CA ILE A 50 27.39 17.75 10.12
C ILE A 50 26.68 18.55 11.21
N HIS A 51 25.64 17.95 11.85
CA HIS A 51 24.91 18.61 12.91
C HIS A 51 25.80 18.95 14.09
N ALA A 52 26.63 18.02 14.57
CA ALA A 52 27.54 18.20 15.67
C ALA A 52 28.55 19.34 15.36
N ARG A 53 29.13 19.39 14.15
CA ARG A 53 30.04 20.43 13.73
C ARG A 53 29.38 21.82 13.62
N GLN A 54 28.11 21.86 13.15
CA GLN A 54 27.35 23.11 13.13
C GLN A 54 27.16 23.69 14.54
N GLN A 55 26.93 22.83 15.54
CA GLN A 55 26.76 23.26 16.93
C GLN A 55 28.08 23.70 17.58
N GLN A 56 29.18 22.99 17.32
CA GLN A 56 30.47 23.26 17.95
C GLN A 56 31.22 24.46 17.33
N GLU A 57 31.17 24.56 16.01
CA GLU A 57 32.03 25.52 15.26
C GLU A 57 31.23 26.69 14.66
N GLY A 58 29.91 26.74 14.89
CA GLY A 58 29.04 27.81 14.36
C GLY A 58 28.98 27.86 12.83
N TRP A 59 29.15 26.69 12.17
CA TRP A 59 29.20 26.61 10.71
C TRP A 59 27.90 27.09 10.08
N GLY A 60 28.00 28.14 9.26
CA GLY A 60 26.89 28.70 8.52
C GLY A 60 26.50 27.88 7.28
N ALA A 61 25.47 28.36 6.55
CA ALA A 61 24.88 27.68 5.39
C ALA A 61 25.87 27.40 4.23
N GLY A 62 27.01 28.09 4.16
CA GLY A 62 28.00 27.94 3.08
C GLY A 62 28.85 26.67 3.14
N VAL A 63 28.87 25.95 4.26
CA VAL A 63 29.72 24.76 4.44
C VAL A 63 29.23 23.57 3.61
N ILE A 64 27.91 23.36 3.53
CA ILE A 64 27.34 22.20 2.79
C ILE A 64 27.67 22.25 1.28
N PRO A 65 27.52 23.41 0.57
CA PRO A 65 27.95 23.52 -0.83
C PRO A 65 29.44 23.24 -1.05
N ARG A 66 30.29 23.69 -0.12
CA ARG A 66 31.73 23.42 -0.17
C ARG A 66 32.02 21.94 0.04
N LEU A 67 31.42 21.33 1.08
CA LEU A 67 31.56 19.90 1.37
C LEU A 67 31.12 19.02 0.18
N ALA A 68 30.00 19.35 -0.46
CA ALA A 68 29.52 18.64 -1.63
C ALA A 68 30.53 18.68 -2.80
N ARG A 69 31.16 19.83 -3.02
CA ARG A 69 32.19 20.03 -4.05
C ARG A 69 33.46 19.24 -3.73
N ASP A 70 33.94 19.33 -2.50
CA ASP A 70 35.16 18.66 -2.07
C ASP A 70 34.99 17.13 -2.12
N LEU A 71 33.82 16.58 -1.67
CA LEU A 71 33.49 15.18 -1.79
C LEU A 71 33.41 14.71 -3.25
N HIS A 72 32.83 15.52 -4.14
CA HIS A 72 32.78 15.18 -5.56
C HIS A 72 34.18 15.11 -6.20
N ASN A 73 35.10 15.98 -5.75
CA ASN A 73 36.48 16.00 -6.26
C ASN A 73 37.34 14.85 -5.72
N GLU A 74 37.15 14.51 -4.44
CA GLU A 74 37.95 13.47 -3.76
C GLU A 74 37.39 12.04 -3.99
N LEU A 75 36.07 11.91 -4.22
CA LEU A 75 35.36 10.66 -4.42
C LEU A 75 34.51 10.71 -5.70
N PRO A 76 35.11 10.86 -6.89
CA PRO A 76 34.36 11.09 -8.14
C PRO A 76 33.48 9.90 -8.55
N GLU A 77 33.82 8.69 -8.13
CA GLU A 77 33.05 7.48 -8.42
C GLU A 77 31.81 7.34 -7.53
N GLU A 78 31.78 8.03 -6.37
CA GLU A 78 30.70 7.91 -5.41
C GLU A 78 29.55 8.89 -5.75
N LYS A 79 28.39 8.31 -6.05
CA LYS A 79 27.17 9.06 -6.32
C LYS A 79 26.35 9.21 -5.03
N GLY A 80 25.75 10.37 -4.84
CA GLY A 80 24.84 10.56 -3.70
C GLY A 80 25.24 11.69 -2.76
N PHE A 81 26.38 12.33 -2.95
CA PHE A 81 26.88 13.43 -2.11
C PHE A 81 26.64 14.84 -2.71
N SER A 82 25.55 15.00 -3.49
CA SER A 82 25.13 16.31 -3.95
C SER A 82 24.72 17.20 -2.77
N GLU A 83 24.85 18.51 -2.91
CA GLU A 83 24.41 19.48 -1.89
C GLU A 83 22.98 19.23 -1.39
N ARG A 84 22.05 18.95 -2.33
CA ARG A 84 20.67 18.62 -2.02
C ARG A 84 20.56 17.36 -1.16
N ASN A 85 21.33 16.33 -1.46
CA ASN A 85 21.27 15.07 -0.72
C ASN A 85 21.93 15.18 0.65
N ILE A 86 23.04 15.92 0.79
CA ILE A 86 23.67 16.22 2.08
C ILE A 86 22.71 17.00 2.99
N LYS A 87 21.99 17.98 2.45
CA LYS A 87 20.92 18.68 3.19
C LYS A 87 19.81 17.74 3.68
N ARG A 88 19.46 16.73 2.86
CA ARG A 88 18.49 15.69 3.25
C ARG A 88 19.02 14.76 4.33
N MET A 89 20.31 14.39 4.31
CA MET A 89 20.95 13.59 5.36
C MET A 89 20.92 14.35 6.69
N LEU A 90 21.23 15.64 6.69
CA LEU A 90 21.14 16.49 7.88
C LEU A 90 19.71 16.60 8.40
N ALA A 91 18.72 16.77 7.50
CA ALA A 91 17.31 16.79 7.86
C ALA A 91 16.86 15.43 8.43
N PHE A 92 17.33 14.34 7.85
CA PHE A 92 17.03 12.98 8.30
C PHE A 92 17.52 12.73 9.74
N TYR A 93 18.76 13.11 10.05
CA TYR A 93 19.26 13.07 11.43
C TYR A 93 18.40 13.89 12.38
N ARG A 94 18.02 15.12 12.00
CA ARG A 94 17.21 16.02 12.84
C ARG A 94 15.80 15.50 13.11
N GLU A 95 15.22 14.77 12.16
CA GLU A 95 13.90 14.13 12.31
C GLU A 95 13.95 12.87 13.17
N TYR A 96 15.11 12.17 13.18
CA TYR A 96 15.31 10.91 13.91
C TYR A 96 16.59 10.92 14.77
N PRO A 97 16.77 11.87 15.70
CA PRO A 97 18.03 12.03 16.45
C PRO A 97 18.30 10.90 17.44
N TYR A 98 17.29 10.09 17.77
CA TYR A 98 17.38 9.02 18.76
C TYR A 98 17.50 7.63 18.15
N LEU A 99 17.81 7.53 16.85
CA LEU A 99 18.06 6.22 16.23
C LEU A 99 19.39 5.67 16.75
N GLU A 100 19.32 4.74 17.68
CA GLU A 100 20.47 3.93 18.07
C GLU A 100 20.59 2.76 17.10
N PHE A 101 21.52 2.86 16.16
CA PHE A 101 21.92 1.75 15.31
C PHE A 101 22.86 0.83 16.10
N VAL A 102 22.29 0.06 17.03
CA VAL A 102 23.08 -0.91 17.80
C VAL A 102 23.47 -2.05 16.87
N PRO A 103 24.77 -2.44 16.79
CA PRO A 103 25.14 -3.70 16.13
C PRO A 103 24.42 -4.86 16.81
N GLN A 104 23.84 -5.76 16.05
CA GLN A 104 23.04 -6.91 16.54
C GLN A 104 23.72 -7.78 17.64
N ALA A 105 24.96 -7.54 17.96
CA ALA A 105 25.74 -8.31 18.94
C ALA A 105 25.70 -7.77 20.39
N VAL A 106 25.15 -6.59 20.67
CA VAL A 106 25.19 -5.97 22.01
C VAL A 106 23.88 -5.23 22.33
N ALA A 107 22.77 -5.94 22.35
CA ALA A 107 21.52 -5.41 22.90
C ALA A 107 21.36 -5.86 24.36
N GLN A 108 22.09 -5.23 25.29
CA GLN A 108 21.74 -5.22 26.70
C GLN A 108 21.21 -3.81 27.03
N ILE A 109 19.87 -3.68 26.94
CA ILE A 109 19.17 -2.47 27.39
C ILE A 109 19.14 -2.48 28.92
N ASP A 110 19.66 -1.43 29.54
CA ASP A 110 19.52 -1.21 30.97
C ASP A 110 18.04 -0.91 31.30
N PRO A 111 17.35 -1.65 32.19
CA PRO A 111 15.89 -1.55 32.37
C PRO A 111 15.40 -0.23 32.98
N GLY A 112 16.27 0.75 33.18
CA GLY A 112 15.94 2.00 33.90
C GLY A 112 15.84 3.27 33.07
N GLU A 113 16.20 3.26 31.79
CA GLU A 113 16.23 4.49 30.98
C GLU A 113 14.90 4.72 30.26
N LYS A 114 14.27 5.87 30.51
CA LYS A 114 13.03 6.27 29.82
C LYS A 114 13.36 6.57 28.37
N VAL A 115 13.04 5.64 27.47
CA VAL A 115 13.12 5.83 26.02
C VAL A 115 12.19 7.00 25.61
N PRO A 116 12.69 8.04 24.91
CA PRO A 116 11.83 9.11 24.41
C PRO A 116 10.72 8.54 23.52
N GLN A 117 9.52 9.12 23.61
CA GLN A 117 8.33 8.63 22.88
C GLN A 117 8.59 8.55 21.35
N ALA A 118 9.42 9.40 20.79
CA ALA A 118 9.83 9.36 19.39
C ALA A 118 10.69 8.13 19.05
N ALA A 119 11.60 7.70 19.95
CA ALA A 119 12.41 6.50 19.74
C ALA A 119 11.57 5.20 19.83
N ALA A 120 10.53 5.19 20.68
CA ALA A 120 9.59 4.09 20.75
C ALA A 120 8.70 3.99 19.49
N LEU A 121 8.44 5.13 18.82
CA LEU A 121 7.63 5.17 17.58
C LEU A 121 8.41 4.68 16.34
N PHE A 122 9.74 4.91 16.30
CA PHE A 122 10.58 4.56 15.15
C PHE A 122 11.69 3.60 15.55
N PRO A 123 11.40 2.28 15.65
CA PRO A 123 12.45 1.29 15.82
C PRO A 123 13.47 1.41 14.69
N ALA A 124 14.76 1.31 15.03
CA ALA A 124 15.85 1.41 14.05
C ALA A 124 15.66 0.44 12.87
N ASP A 125 15.20 -0.77 13.13
CA ASP A 125 14.92 -1.78 12.12
C ASP A 125 13.86 -1.33 11.11
N LEU A 126 12.80 -0.66 11.55
CA LEU A 126 11.78 -0.10 10.65
C LEU A 126 12.39 0.95 9.72
N VAL A 127 13.14 1.90 10.30
CA VAL A 127 13.75 2.99 9.53
C VAL A 127 14.79 2.46 8.54
N GLN A 128 15.63 1.51 8.94
CA GLN A 128 16.64 0.88 8.08
C GLN A 128 16.02 0.07 6.93
N SER A 129 14.82 -0.47 7.13
CA SER A 129 14.11 -1.26 6.11
C SER A 129 13.50 -0.42 4.99
N ILE A 130 13.35 0.90 5.21
CA ILE A 130 12.75 1.82 4.23
C ILE A 130 13.84 2.38 3.30
N PRO A 131 13.67 2.34 1.96
CA PRO A 131 14.64 2.89 1.01
C PRO A 131 14.80 4.41 1.15
N TRP A 132 16.01 4.94 0.87
CA TRP A 132 16.30 6.37 0.98
C TRP A 132 15.33 7.27 0.21
N GLY A 133 14.95 6.87 -1.02
CA GLY A 133 13.99 7.61 -1.82
C GLY A 133 12.61 7.74 -1.15
N HIS A 134 12.18 6.74 -0.38
CA HIS A 134 10.94 6.80 0.39
C HIS A 134 11.08 7.75 1.59
N HIS A 135 12.20 7.69 2.33
CA HIS A 135 12.45 8.63 3.43
C HIS A 135 12.40 10.09 2.97
N THR A 136 12.97 10.39 1.80
CA THR A 136 12.95 11.76 1.26
C THR A 136 11.53 12.26 0.94
N GLU A 137 10.64 11.40 0.44
CA GLU A 137 9.23 11.75 0.20
C GLU A 137 8.45 11.87 1.52
N LEU A 138 8.65 10.93 2.44
CA LEU A 138 8.00 10.93 3.75
C LEU A 138 8.33 12.21 4.54
N MET A 139 9.60 12.58 4.62
CA MET A 139 10.01 13.82 5.32
C MET A 139 9.46 15.08 4.65
N ALA A 140 9.36 15.08 3.32
CA ALA A 140 8.84 16.23 2.58
C ALA A 140 7.32 16.41 2.75
N LYS A 141 6.57 15.32 2.62
CA LYS A 141 5.09 15.33 2.48
C LYS A 141 4.35 15.04 3.79
N VAL A 142 4.94 14.30 4.74
CA VAL A 142 4.28 13.84 5.97
C VAL A 142 5.02 14.41 7.19
N LYS A 143 4.43 15.41 7.84
CA LYS A 143 5.05 16.10 9.01
C LYS A 143 4.68 15.42 10.34
N ASP A 144 3.50 14.83 10.41
CA ASP A 144 3.04 14.11 11.58
C ASP A 144 3.76 12.76 11.71
N LEU A 145 4.42 12.54 12.85
CA LEU A 145 5.26 11.36 13.09
C LEU A 145 4.44 10.05 13.13
N PRO A 146 3.30 9.96 13.83
CA PRO A 146 2.43 8.79 13.79
C PRO A 146 1.99 8.40 12.37
N THR A 147 1.57 9.38 11.57
CA THR A 147 1.19 9.18 10.18
C THR A 147 2.38 8.70 9.34
N ARG A 148 3.58 9.26 9.57
CA ARG A 148 4.80 8.82 8.88
C ARG A 148 5.16 7.39 9.21
N HIS A 149 5.05 7.00 10.47
CA HIS A 149 5.24 5.63 10.94
C HIS A 149 4.27 4.67 10.24
N TRP A 150 2.99 5.04 10.15
CA TRP A 150 1.99 4.27 9.44
C TRP A 150 2.37 4.03 7.98
N TYR A 151 2.82 5.08 7.26
CA TYR A 151 3.27 4.94 5.87
C TYR A 151 4.52 4.06 5.73
N MET A 152 5.46 4.10 6.67
CA MET A 152 6.62 3.21 6.68
C MET A 152 6.18 1.74 6.80
N GLN A 153 5.31 1.44 7.75
CA GLN A 153 4.76 0.09 7.92
C GLN A 153 3.99 -0.35 6.67
N ALA A 154 3.15 0.52 6.10
CA ALA A 154 2.40 0.24 4.90
C ALA A 154 3.31 -0.03 3.69
N CYS A 155 4.44 0.68 3.55
CA CYS A 155 5.43 0.41 2.51
C CYS A 155 6.00 -1.01 2.62
N LEU A 156 6.36 -1.45 3.82
CA LEU A 156 6.90 -2.81 4.05
C LEU A 156 5.83 -3.88 3.83
N ALA A 157 4.63 -3.67 4.36
CA ALA A 157 3.53 -4.62 4.25
C ALA A 157 3.07 -4.81 2.80
N ASN A 158 3.08 -3.74 2.00
CA ASN A 158 2.53 -3.71 0.65
C ASN A 158 3.59 -3.65 -0.46
N GLY A 159 4.86 -3.52 -0.13
CA GLY A 159 5.94 -3.43 -1.13
C GLY A 159 5.81 -2.21 -2.04
N TRP A 160 5.32 -1.07 -1.52
CA TRP A 160 5.10 0.11 -2.33
C TRP A 160 6.41 0.66 -2.91
N SER A 161 6.42 0.93 -4.21
CA SER A 161 7.47 1.73 -4.84
C SER A 161 7.35 3.19 -4.38
N ARG A 162 8.41 4.00 -4.62
CA ARG A 162 8.39 5.43 -4.28
C ARG A 162 7.19 6.17 -4.89
N ASN A 163 6.87 5.87 -6.14
CA ASN A 163 5.75 6.52 -6.84
C ASN A 163 4.40 6.12 -6.24
N ILE A 164 4.23 4.84 -5.89
CA ILE A 164 3.02 4.36 -5.22
C ILE A 164 2.90 4.99 -3.83
N LEU A 165 3.99 5.08 -3.06
CA LEU A 165 3.98 5.78 -1.77
C LEU A 165 3.51 7.23 -1.91
N VAL A 166 4.05 7.98 -2.89
CA VAL A 166 3.64 9.37 -3.14
C VAL A 166 2.14 9.45 -3.43
N MET A 167 1.65 8.62 -4.33
CA MET A 167 0.22 8.53 -4.63
C MET A 167 -0.62 8.22 -3.38
N GLN A 168 -0.23 7.24 -2.57
CA GLN A 168 -0.95 6.86 -1.34
C GLN A 168 -0.94 7.98 -0.29
N ILE A 169 0.12 8.79 -0.23
CA ILE A 169 0.16 9.99 0.64
C ILE A 169 -0.83 11.05 0.13
N GLU A 170 -0.87 11.31 -1.17
CA GLU A 170 -1.73 12.30 -1.80
C GLU A 170 -3.22 11.97 -1.62
N VAL A 171 -3.57 10.68 -1.67
CA VAL A 171 -4.94 10.22 -1.40
C VAL A 171 -5.22 9.94 0.07
N ALA A 172 -4.35 10.36 0.99
CA ALA A 172 -4.49 10.18 2.44
C ALA A 172 -4.88 8.74 2.84
N ALA A 173 -4.20 7.73 2.30
CA ALA A 173 -4.52 6.30 2.50
C ALA A 173 -4.62 5.91 3.98
N HIS A 174 -3.81 6.51 4.87
CA HIS A 174 -3.83 6.30 6.31
C HIS A 174 -5.18 6.65 6.99
N GLN A 175 -5.99 7.50 6.36
CA GLN A 175 -7.31 7.89 6.88
C GLN A 175 -8.44 6.96 6.39
N ARG A 176 -8.22 6.23 5.31
CA ARG A 176 -9.24 5.41 4.63
C ARG A 176 -9.17 3.94 5.02
N GLN A 177 -7.99 3.43 5.35
CA GLN A 177 -7.79 2.02 5.66
C GLN A 177 -8.50 1.61 6.96
N GLY A 178 -9.20 0.48 6.94
CA GLY A 178 -9.94 -0.05 8.07
C GLY A 178 -11.25 0.67 8.40
N ARG A 179 -11.74 1.57 7.55
CA ARG A 179 -12.94 2.40 7.82
C ARG A 179 -14.25 1.81 7.31
N ALA A 180 -14.23 0.75 6.50
CA ALA A 180 -15.43 0.08 6.01
C ALA A 180 -16.37 -0.35 7.15
N THR A 181 -17.69 -0.24 6.96
CA THR A 181 -18.68 -0.77 7.88
C THR A 181 -18.82 -2.27 7.65
N THR A 182 -18.52 -3.10 8.66
CA THR A 182 -18.46 -4.56 8.51
C THR A 182 -19.14 -5.30 9.66
N ASN A 183 -19.36 -6.61 9.47
CA ASN A 183 -19.75 -7.54 10.53
C ASN A 183 -18.64 -8.56 10.86
N PHE A 184 -17.39 -8.28 10.51
CA PHE A 184 -16.29 -9.24 10.58
C PHE A 184 -15.98 -9.70 12.00
N ASP A 185 -16.08 -8.80 12.99
CA ASP A 185 -15.93 -9.10 14.42
C ASP A 185 -16.85 -10.22 14.91
N ARG A 186 -18.01 -10.40 14.25
CA ARG A 186 -19.01 -11.41 14.59
C ARG A 186 -18.93 -12.68 13.76
N ARG A 187 -18.30 -12.61 12.58
CA ARG A 187 -18.33 -13.68 11.56
C ARG A 187 -16.99 -14.31 11.28
N LEU A 188 -15.91 -13.68 11.69
CA LEU A 188 -14.55 -14.18 11.54
C LEU A 188 -13.88 -14.34 12.92
N PRO A 189 -13.07 -15.40 13.12
CA PRO A 189 -12.28 -15.53 14.34
C PRO A 189 -11.17 -14.48 14.40
N LEU A 190 -10.79 -14.05 15.60
CA LEU A 190 -9.57 -13.28 15.80
C LEU A 190 -8.34 -14.20 15.54
N PRO A 191 -7.27 -13.71 14.86
CA PRO A 191 -6.99 -12.36 14.36
C PRO A 191 -7.50 -12.08 12.94
N ASP A 192 -8.29 -12.97 12.36
CA ASP A 192 -8.72 -12.89 10.95
C ASP A 192 -9.64 -11.69 10.70
N SER A 193 -10.54 -11.40 11.64
CA SER A 193 -11.44 -10.24 11.56
C SER A 193 -10.66 -8.92 11.45
N ASP A 194 -9.61 -8.76 12.26
CA ASP A 194 -8.78 -7.55 12.26
C ASP A 194 -7.99 -7.42 10.95
N LEU A 195 -7.44 -8.53 10.45
CA LEU A 195 -6.68 -8.55 9.20
C LEU A 195 -7.56 -8.19 8.00
N VAL A 196 -8.78 -8.76 7.93
CA VAL A 196 -9.74 -8.46 6.86
C VAL A 196 -10.22 -7.01 6.97
N GLN A 197 -10.55 -6.54 8.17
CA GLN A 197 -10.97 -5.16 8.40
C GLN A 197 -9.91 -4.16 7.90
N GLN A 198 -8.64 -4.40 8.22
CA GLN A 198 -7.53 -3.56 7.79
C GLN A 198 -7.28 -3.60 6.26
N THR A 199 -7.75 -4.63 5.58
CA THR A 199 -7.60 -4.76 4.13
C THR A 199 -8.58 -3.85 3.37
N LEU A 200 -9.75 -3.56 3.95
CA LEU A 200 -10.78 -2.75 3.31
C LEU A 200 -10.55 -1.25 3.54
N LYS A 201 -10.98 -0.44 2.58
CA LYS A 201 -10.92 1.03 2.61
C LYS A 201 -12.32 1.63 2.59
N ASP A 202 -12.44 2.87 3.07
CA ASP A 202 -13.63 3.70 2.93
C ASP A 202 -13.23 5.19 2.96
N PRO A 203 -13.42 5.92 1.86
CA PRO A 203 -13.84 5.48 0.54
C PRO A 203 -12.76 4.76 -0.28
N TYR A 204 -13.17 4.02 -1.32
CA TYR A 204 -12.33 3.66 -2.45
C TYR A 204 -12.26 4.82 -3.44
N LEU A 205 -11.07 5.08 -4.03
CA LEU A 205 -10.88 6.16 -4.99
C LEU A 205 -10.69 5.61 -6.39
N PHE A 206 -11.61 5.93 -7.27
CA PHE A 206 -11.59 5.55 -8.69
C PHE A 206 -11.37 6.78 -9.57
N ASP A 207 -10.44 7.66 -9.17
CA ASP A 207 -10.06 8.90 -9.84
C ASP A 207 -9.48 8.69 -11.25
N PHE A 208 -9.12 7.46 -11.58
CA PHE A 208 -8.68 7.05 -12.91
C PHE A 208 -9.83 6.77 -13.88
N LEU A 209 -11.09 6.86 -13.42
CA LEU A 209 -12.28 6.71 -14.25
C LEU A 209 -12.88 8.06 -14.58
N THR A 210 -13.18 8.26 -15.87
CA THR A 210 -13.96 9.40 -16.34
C THR A 210 -15.35 8.91 -16.71
N LEU A 211 -16.31 9.12 -15.81
CA LEU A 211 -17.69 8.72 -16.01
C LEU A 211 -18.61 9.97 -15.91
N GLU A 212 -19.59 10.06 -16.80
CA GLU A 212 -20.57 11.14 -16.76
C GLU A 212 -21.50 11.03 -15.53
N SER A 213 -22.09 12.12 -15.09
CA SER A 213 -22.93 12.20 -13.89
C SER A 213 -24.17 11.29 -13.89
N GLY A 214 -24.44 10.62 -14.99
CA GLY A 214 -25.58 9.71 -15.17
C GLY A 214 -25.21 8.23 -15.35
N PHE A 215 -23.94 7.85 -15.16
CA PHE A 215 -23.42 6.51 -15.48
C PHE A 215 -24.25 5.35 -14.91
N HIS A 216 -24.23 4.21 -15.59
CA HIS A 216 -24.81 2.94 -15.13
C HIS A 216 -23.76 2.08 -14.41
N GLU A 217 -24.19 1.20 -13.49
CA GLU A 217 -23.31 0.26 -12.77
C GLU A 217 -22.40 -0.55 -13.73
N ARG A 218 -22.92 -0.91 -14.91
CA ARG A 218 -22.17 -1.61 -15.96
C ARG A 218 -21.06 -0.79 -16.60
N GLU A 219 -21.20 0.55 -16.67
CA GLU A 219 -20.17 1.45 -17.18
C GLU A 219 -19.04 1.59 -16.16
N LEU A 220 -19.38 1.67 -14.86
CA LEU A 220 -18.42 1.62 -13.76
C LEU A 220 -17.63 0.33 -13.79
N GLU A 221 -18.30 -0.81 -13.85
CA GLU A 221 -17.67 -2.14 -13.95
C GLU A 221 -16.72 -2.22 -15.15
N THR A 222 -17.18 -1.79 -16.32
CA THR A 222 -16.37 -1.82 -17.54
C THR A 222 -15.14 -0.92 -17.42
N GLY A 223 -15.27 0.27 -16.85
CA GLY A 223 -14.18 1.18 -16.57
C GLY A 223 -13.15 0.61 -15.60
N LEU A 224 -13.60 -0.01 -14.51
CA LEU A 224 -12.70 -0.67 -13.55
C LEU A 224 -11.88 -1.78 -14.20
N ILE A 225 -12.50 -2.59 -15.05
CA ILE A 225 -11.80 -3.68 -15.77
C ILE A 225 -10.87 -3.12 -16.86
N ALA A 226 -11.25 -2.07 -17.56
CA ALA A 226 -10.36 -1.41 -18.53
C ALA A 226 -9.08 -0.86 -17.86
N HIS A 227 -9.16 -0.50 -16.59
CA HIS A 227 -8.06 0.00 -15.78
C HIS A 227 -7.71 -0.95 -14.62
N LEU A 228 -7.74 -2.25 -14.85
CA LEU A 228 -7.59 -3.28 -13.82
C LEU A 228 -6.33 -3.11 -12.97
N GLU A 229 -5.20 -2.68 -13.55
CA GLU A 229 -3.97 -2.43 -12.79
C GLU A 229 -4.19 -1.36 -11.71
N LYS A 230 -4.79 -0.22 -12.06
CA LYS A 230 -5.08 0.86 -11.11
C LYS A 230 -6.13 0.43 -10.08
N PHE A 231 -7.11 -0.34 -10.51
CA PHE A 231 -8.11 -0.90 -9.61
C PHE A 231 -7.50 -1.87 -8.60
N LEU A 232 -6.61 -2.77 -9.01
CA LEU A 232 -5.89 -3.67 -8.10
C LEU A 232 -4.99 -2.91 -7.13
N LEU A 233 -4.35 -1.82 -7.57
CA LEU A 233 -3.57 -0.93 -6.67
C LEU A 233 -4.48 -0.26 -5.62
N GLU A 234 -5.68 0.15 -6.03
CA GLU A 234 -6.63 0.72 -5.08
C GLU A 234 -7.22 -0.35 -4.15
N LEU A 235 -7.55 -1.55 -4.62
CA LEU A 235 -7.96 -2.65 -3.75
C LEU A 235 -6.89 -3.00 -2.71
N GLY A 236 -5.62 -3.02 -3.12
CA GLY A 236 -4.48 -3.34 -2.26
C GLY A 236 -3.83 -4.68 -2.59
N GLN A 237 -2.81 -5.04 -1.81
CA GLN A 237 -2.05 -6.27 -2.03
C GLN A 237 -2.85 -7.53 -1.71
N GLY A 238 -2.69 -8.53 -2.56
CA GLY A 238 -3.23 -9.86 -2.34
C GLY A 238 -4.47 -10.17 -3.19
N PHE A 239 -5.07 -9.19 -3.82
CA PHE A 239 -6.20 -9.42 -4.73
C PHE A 239 -5.73 -9.99 -6.06
N ALA A 240 -6.33 -11.11 -6.47
CA ALA A 240 -6.19 -11.73 -7.79
C ALA A 240 -7.56 -11.72 -8.47
N PHE A 241 -7.63 -11.16 -9.67
CA PHE A 241 -8.88 -11.10 -10.43
C PHE A 241 -9.26 -12.47 -10.96
N VAL A 242 -10.48 -12.91 -10.67
CA VAL A 242 -11.05 -14.20 -11.12
C VAL A 242 -11.98 -13.99 -12.30
N GLY A 243 -12.89 -13.00 -12.23
CA GLY A 243 -13.81 -12.72 -13.31
C GLY A 243 -14.75 -11.56 -13.05
N ARG A 244 -15.36 -11.09 -14.13
CA ARG A 244 -16.47 -10.13 -14.10
C ARG A 244 -17.74 -10.80 -14.55
N GLN A 245 -18.90 -10.30 -14.09
CA GLN A 245 -20.22 -10.88 -14.40
C GLN A 245 -20.17 -12.40 -14.26
N TYR A 246 -19.56 -12.82 -13.09
CA TYR A 246 -19.31 -14.24 -12.87
C TYR A 246 -20.64 -14.99 -12.70
N HIS A 247 -20.87 -15.91 -13.61
CA HIS A 247 -22.12 -16.65 -13.67
C HIS A 247 -22.23 -17.70 -12.55
N LEU A 248 -23.35 -17.69 -11.85
CA LEU A 248 -23.73 -18.67 -10.83
C LEU A 248 -25.08 -19.26 -11.20
N ASP A 249 -25.12 -20.55 -11.50
CA ASP A 249 -26.35 -21.31 -11.73
C ASP A 249 -26.83 -21.89 -10.40
N VAL A 250 -28.03 -21.54 -9.96
CA VAL A 250 -28.61 -22.01 -8.69
C VAL A 250 -30.11 -22.30 -8.89
N GLY A 251 -30.49 -23.58 -8.84
CA GLY A 251 -31.89 -23.98 -8.89
C GLY A 251 -32.63 -23.54 -10.16
N ASP A 252 -32.04 -23.78 -11.31
CA ASP A 252 -32.52 -23.38 -12.64
C ASP A 252 -32.65 -21.84 -12.83
N GLN A 253 -31.92 -21.04 -12.04
CA GLN A 253 -31.86 -19.59 -12.16
C GLN A 253 -30.41 -19.13 -12.33
N ASP A 254 -30.23 -18.16 -13.21
CA ASP A 254 -28.95 -17.52 -13.51
C ASP A 254 -28.73 -16.29 -12.65
N PHE A 255 -27.62 -16.27 -11.93
CA PHE A 255 -27.17 -15.11 -11.15
C PHE A 255 -25.79 -14.66 -11.64
N TYR A 256 -25.51 -13.38 -11.49
CA TYR A 256 -24.25 -12.80 -11.92
C TYR A 256 -23.65 -11.94 -10.81
N VAL A 257 -22.40 -12.23 -10.47
CA VAL A 257 -21.58 -11.43 -9.56
C VAL A 257 -20.83 -10.39 -10.38
N ASP A 258 -20.93 -9.11 -10.02
CA ASP A 258 -20.29 -8.05 -10.80
C ASP A 258 -18.79 -8.30 -10.95
N LEU A 259 -18.07 -8.48 -9.82
CA LEU A 259 -16.64 -8.76 -9.82
C LEU A 259 -16.32 -9.84 -8.78
N LEU A 260 -15.56 -10.85 -9.20
CA LEU A 260 -15.04 -11.91 -8.34
C LEU A 260 -13.52 -11.85 -8.28
N PHE A 261 -12.98 -11.83 -7.05
CA PHE A 261 -11.56 -11.89 -6.76
C PHE A 261 -11.25 -13.06 -5.84
N TYR A 262 -9.97 -13.45 -5.81
CA TYR A 262 -9.41 -14.31 -4.77
C TYR A 262 -8.31 -13.55 -4.04
N HIS A 263 -8.33 -13.57 -2.71
CA HIS A 263 -7.35 -12.89 -1.89
C HIS A 263 -6.27 -13.85 -1.39
N LEU A 264 -5.07 -13.77 -1.97
CA LEU A 264 -3.96 -14.72 -1.76
C LEU A 264 -3.51 -14.83 -0.30
N LYS A 265 -3.42 -13.71 0.43
CA LYS A 265 -2.97 -13.70 1.85
C LYS A 265 -4.07 -14.20 2.80
N LEU A 266 -5.30 -13.82 2.54
CA LEU A 266 -6.46 -14.23 3.33
C LEU A 266 -6.94 -15.63 2.96
N ARG A 267 -6.58 -16.15 1.77
CA ARG A 267 -7.00 -17.44 1.24
C ARG A 267 -8.52 -17.56 1.22
N CYS A 268 -9.18 -16.62 0.57
CA CYS A 268 -10.63 -16.61 0.42
C CYS A 268 -11.05 -15.92 -0.88
N TYR A 269 -12.23 -16.22 -1.35
CA TYR A 269 -12.86 -15.44 -2.41
C TYR A 269 -13.37 -14.11 -1.85
N VAL A 270 -13.38 -13.09 -2.71
CA VAL A 270 -13.96 -11.78 -2.43
C VAL A 270 -14.96 -11.46 -3.54
N VAL A 271 -16.21 -11.33 -3.17
CA VAL A 271 -17.30 -10.92 -4.06
C VAL A 271 -17.47 -9.41 -3.92
N ILE A 272 -17.38 -8.68 -5.02
CA ILE A 272 -17.62 -7.22 -5.04
C ILE A 272 -18.89 -6.96 -5.85
N ASP A 273 -19.84 -6.26 -5.24
CA ASP A 273 -21.08 -5.81 -5.85
C ASP A 273 -21.07 -4.27 -5.91
N LEU A 274 -21.21 -3.71 -7.11
CA LEU A 274 -21.13 -2.29 -7.38
C LEU A 274 -22.53 -1.69 -7.39
N LYS A 275 -22.75 -0.61 -6.64
CA LYS A 275 -24.06 0.04 -6.55
C LYS A 275 -23.94 1.54 -6.80
N ARG A 276 -24.72 2.03 -7.74
CA ARG A 276 -24.89 3.44 -7.96
C ARG A 276 -25.83 4.02 -6.91
N GLY A 277 -25.42 5.14 -6.28
CA GLY A 277 -26.24 5.86 -5.30
C GLY A 277 -26.12 5.28 -3.88
N ASP A 278 -27.21 5.34 -3.13
CA ASP A 278 -27.24 5.05 -1.70
C ASP A 278 -27.23 3.55 -1.41
N PHE A 279 -26.65 3.19 -0.26
CA PHE A 279 -26.76 1.82 0.27
C PHE A 279 -28.21 1.48 0.62
N LYS A 280 -28.65 0.27 0.21
CA LYS A 280 -29.96 -0.28 0.56
C LYS A 280 -29.82 -1.62 1.28
N PRO A 281 -30.65 -1.89 2.32
CA PRO A 281 -30.56 -3.12 3.11
C PRO A 281 -30.68 -4.42 2.31
N GLU A 282 -31.43 -4.42 1.21
CA GLU A 282 -31.57 -5.58 0.34
C GLU A 282 -30.26 -6.03 -0.32
N TYR A 283 -29.28 -5.13 -0.45
CA TYR A 283 -27.96 -5.46 -1.01
C TYR A 283 -27.19 -6.43 -0.10
N ALA A 284 -27.34 -6.29 1.23
CA ALA A 284 -26.73 -7.19 2.19
C ALA A 284 -27.27 -8.64 2.05
N GLY A 285 -28.59 -8.79 1.85
CA GLY A 285 -29.21 -10.10 1.59
C GLY A 285 -28.71 -10.74 0.31
N LYS A 286 -28.65 -9.97 -0.78
CA LYS A 286 -28.10 -10.40 -2.08
C LYS A 286 -26.64 -10.84 -1.95
N MET A 287 -25.83 -10.04 -1.27
CA MET A 287 -24.41 -10.35 -1.02
C MET A 287 -24.23 -11.62 -0.19
N ASN A 288 -25.02 -11.78 0.86
CA ASN A 288 -24.99 -13.00 1.69
C ASN A 288 -25.30 -14.26 0.88
N PHE A 289 -26.27 -14.18 -0.02
CA PHE A 289 -26.59 -15.25 -0.97
C PHE A 289 -25.40 -15.54 -1.90
N TYR A 290 -24.80 -14.51 -2.52
CA TYR A 290 -23.66 -14.69 -3.43
C TYR A 290 -22.46 -15.34 -2.73
N CYS A 291 -22.09 -14.86 -1.54
CA CYS A 291 -21.02 -15.45 -0.75
C CYS A 291 -21.30 -16.92 -0.41
N SER A 292 -22.55 -17.26 -0.12
CA SER A 292 -22.95 -18.65 0.16
C SER A 292 -22.77 -19.55 -1.06
N VAL A 293 -23.22 -19.11 -2.24
CA VAL A 293 -23.08 -19.87 -3.49
C VAL A 293 -21.60 -20.03 -3.89
N VAL A 294 -20.79 -18.97 -3.74
CA VAL A 294 -19.35 -19.03 -4.01
C VAL A 294 -18.65 -20.00 -3.06
N ASP A 295 -19.03 -20.01 -1.77
CA ASP A 295 -18.51 -20.99 -0.81
C ASP A 295 -18.85 -22.43 -1.21
N ASP A 296 -20.08 -22.69 -1.65
CA ASP A 296 -20.52 -24.04 -2.01
C ASP A 296 -19.92 -24.54 -3.33
N ARG A 297 -19.66 -23.63 -4.30
CA ARG A 297 -19.28 -24.01 -5.66
C ARG A 297 -17.81 -23.88 -5.97
N LEU A 298 -17.12 -22.90 -5.37
CA LEU A 298 -15.76 -22.51 -5.75
C LEU A 298 -14.74 -22.67 -4.62
N ARG A 299 -15.17 -22.51 -3.37
CA ARG A 299 -14.25 -22.52 -2.22
C ARG A 299 -13.64 -23.91 -2.04
N HIS A 300 -12.33 -23.96 -1.92
CA HIS A 300 -11.63 -25.15 -1.47
C HIS A 300 -11.78 -25.37 0.04
N GLU A 301 -11.71 -26.60 0.53
CA GLU A 301 -11.85 -26.92 1.96
C GLU A 301 -10.83 -26.20 2.85
N SER A 302 -9.63 -25.93 2.32
CA SER A 302 -8.57 -25.18 3.03
C SER A 302 -8.74 -23.66 3.00
N ASP A 303 -9.71 -23.14 2.27
CA ASP A 303 -9.96 -21.70 2.15
C ASP A 303 -10.88 -21.22 3.27
N ARG A 304 -10.71 -19.94 3.63
CA ARG A 304 -11.59 -19.25 4.56
C ARG A 304 -12.92 -18.89 3.89
N PRO A 305 -13.95 -18.56 4.67
CA PRO A 305 -15.23 -18.12 4.12
C PRO A 305 -15.08 -16.95 3.15
N THR A 306 -15.86 -16.96 2.10
CA THR A 306 -15.94 -15.88 1.12
C THR A 306 -16.37 -14.58 1.77
N ILE A 307 -15.70 -13.48 1.44
CA ILE A 307 -15.98 -12.13 1.91
C ILE A 307 -16.79 -11.39 0.86
N GLY A 308 -17.87 -10.73 1.28
CA GLY A 308 -18.63 -9.80 0.46
C GLY A 308 -18.18 -8.37 0.65
N LEU A 309 -18.08 -7.59 -0.42
CA LEU A 309 -17.82 -6.16 -0.39
C LEU A 309 -18.85 -5.43 -1.26
N ILE A 310 -19.67 -4.61 -0.64
CA ILE A 310 -20.64 -3.76 -1.32
C ILE A 310 -20.03 -2.37 -1.45
N LEU A 311 -19.83 -1.90 -2.68
CA LEU A 311 -19.34 -0.56 -2.99
C LEU A 311 -20.50 0.30 -3.49
N CYS A 312 -20.80 1.40 -2.77
CA CYS A 312 -21.85 2.36 -3.12
C CYS A 312 -21.33 3.79 -3.05
N GLN A 313 -22.03 4.75 -3.67
CA GLN A 313 -21.57 6.14 -3.64
C GLN A 313 -21.79 6.80 -2.27
N GLN A 314 -22.88 6.45 -1.58
CA GLN A 314 -23.23 7.04 -0.29
C GLN A 314 -23.66 5.92 0.70
N PRO A 315 -22.73 5.43 1.54
CA PRO A 315 -23.08 4.48 2.58
C PRO A 315 -23.73 5.21 3.74
N ASN A 316 -24.91 4.76 4.14
CA ASN A 316 -25.47 5.11 5.44
C ASN A 316 -24.95 4.11 6.45
N ARG A 317 -23.99 4.52 7.27
CA ARG A 317 -23.31 3.65 8.25
C ARG A 317 -24.29 2.96 9.21
N VAL A 318 -25.24 3.71 9.76
CA VAL A 318 -26.23 3.16 10.70
C VAL A 318 -27.10 2.11 10.01
N LEU A 319 -27.55 2.40 8.78
CA LEU A 319 -28.36 1.48 8.00
C LEU A 319 -27.58 0.21 7.63
N ALA A 320 -26.31 0.36 7.24
CA ALA A 320 -25.42 -0.75 6.95
C ALA A 320 -25.18 -1.63 8.18
N GLU A 321 -24.89 -1.04 9.34
CA GLU A 321 -24.73 -1.78 10.60
C GLU A 321 -25.98 -2.60 10.96
N TYR A 322 -27.18 -2.06 10.77
CA TYR A 322 -28.43 -2.80 11.01
C TYR A 322 -28.62 -3.93 9.98
N ALA A 323 -28.39 -3.66 8.69
CA ALA A 323 -28.55 -4.64 7.64
C ALA A 323 -27.59 -5.83 7.79
N LEU A 324 -26.37 -5.58 8.26
CA LEU A 324 -25.33 -6.62 8.42
C LEU A 324 -25.51 -7.47 9.69
N ARG A 325 -26.32 -7.06 10.68
CA ARG A 325 -26.48 -7.79 11.95
C ARG A 325 -27.00 -9.22 11.79
N GLY A 326 -27.89 -9.45 10.83
CA GLY A 326 -28.51 -10.76 10.59
C GLY A 326 -27.82 -11.62 9.52
N MET A 327 -26.75 -11.11 8.91
CA MET A 327 -26.07 -11.82 7.82
C MET A 327 -25.10 -12.86 8.36
N ASP A 328 -25.07 -14.06 7.74
CA ASP A 328 -24.21 -15.18 8.17
C ASP A 328 -22.80 -15.10 7.57
N LYS A 329 -22.66 -14.44 6.43
CA LYS A 329 -21.36 -14.27 5.75
C LYS A 329 -20.66 -12.99 6.19
N PRO A 330 -19.32 -12.96 6.14
CA PRO A 330 -18.56 -11.74 6.41
C PRO A 330 -18.74 -10.73 5.28
N ILE A 331 -19.37 -9.60 5.56
CA ILE A 331 -19.71 -8.57 4.57
C ILE A 331 -19.23 -7.21 5.06
N GLY A 332 -18.61 -6.44 4.14
CA GLY A 332 -18.25 -5.05 4.29
C GLY A 332 -19.03 -4.15 3.34
N VAL A 333 -19.31 -2.93 3.80
CA VAL A 333 -19.91 -1.85 3.01
C VAL A 333 -18.97 -0.67 3.03
N SER A 334 -18.64 -0.16 1.85
CA SER A 334 -17.79 1.02 1.68
C SER A 334 -18.34 1.95 0.62
N SER A 335 -17.94 3.21 0.71
CA SER A 335 -18.16 4.17 -0.38
C SER A 335 -17.09 4.06 -1.46
N PHE A 336 -17.37 4.63 -2.62
CA PHE A 336 -16.39 4.95 -3.64
C PHE A 336 -16.59 6.37 -4.18
N GLU A 337 -15.48 7.00 -4.56
CA GLU A 337 -15.43 8.32 -5.19
C GLU A 337 -14.80 8.18 -6.58
N LEU A 338 -15.38 8.81 -7.60
CA LEU A 338 -14.90 8.76 -8.99
C LEU A 338 -13.87 9.85 -9.29
N THR A 339 -14.04 11.03 -8.69
CA THR A 339 -13.14 12.17 -8.88
C THR A 339 -12.96 12.86 -7.53
N ARG A 340 -11.71 13.08 -7.11
CA ARG A 340 -11.49 14.15 -6.13
C ARG A 340 -11.66 15.46 -6.85
N ALA A 341 -12.62 16.26 -6.43
CA ALA A 341 -12.61 17.68 -6.74
C ALA A 341 -11.22 18.23 -6.32
N LEU A 342 -10.51 18.85 -7.25
CA LEU A 342 -9.30 19.59 -6.91
C LEU A 342 -9.67 20.54 -5.77
N PRO A 343 -8.84 20.67 -4.71
CA PRO A 343 -9.09 21.67 -3.68
C PRO A 343 -9.32 23.02 -4.36
N GLU A 344 -10.32 23.80 -3.94
CA GLU A 344 -10.65 25.12 -4.51
C GLU A 344 -9.41 26.04 -4.64
N SER A 345 -8.41 25.84 -3.76
CA SER A 345 -7.12 26.54 -3.83
C SER A 345 -6.25 26.15 -5.02
N LEU A 346 -6.49 25.01 -5.67
CA LEU A 346 -5.76 24.57 -6.87
C LEU A 346 -6.56 24.83 -8.16
N GLU A 347 -7.89 24.88 -8.10
CA GLU A 347 -8.69 25.27 -9.27
C GLU A 347 -8.39 26.69 -9.73
N SER A 348 -8.08 27.59 -8.80
CA SER A 348 -7.72 29.00 -9.11
C SER A 348 -6.26 29.17 -9.58
N SER A 349 -5.42 28.14 -9.52
CA SER A 349 -4.00 28.20 -9.90
C SER A 349 -3.66 27.44 -11.18
N LEU A 350 -4.62 26.73 -11.77
CA LEU A 350 -4.44 26.08 -13.07
C LEU A 350 -4.74 27.10 -14.18
N PRO A 351 -3.84 27.26 -15.16
CA PRO A 351 -4.10 28.11 -16.31
C PRO A 351 -5.33 27.58 -17.06
N THR A 352 -6.21 28.49 -17.49
CA THR A 352 -7.38 28.13 -18.32
C THR A 352 -6.91 27.59 -19.67
N ILE A 353 -7.78 26.86 -20.36
CA ILE A 353 -7.46 26.33 -21.71
C ILE A 353 -7.08 27.48 -22.64
N GLU A 354 -7.74 28.64 -22.50
CA GLU A 354 -7.46 29.85 -23.29
C GLU A 354 -6.11 30.50 -22.93
N GLU A 355 -5.62 30.34 -21.68
CA GLU A 355 -4.29 30.79 -21.28
C GLU A 355 -3.20 29.86 -21.83
N ILE A 356 -3.43 28.54 -21.83
CA ILE A 356 -2.54 27.57 -22.43
C ILE A 356 -2.47 27.74 -23.95
N GLU A 357 -3.60 27.92 -24.62
CA GLU A 357 -3.63 28.17 -26.07
C GLU A 357 -2.89 29.45 -26.43
N ARG A 358 -3.02 30.51 -25.63
CA ARG A 358 -2.31 31.78 -25.85
C ARG A 358 -0.81 31.69 -25.66
N GLU A 359 -0.34 30.88 -24.67
CA GLU A 359 1.09 30.61 -24.50
C GLU A 359 1.66 29.77 -25.65
N LEU A 360 0.87 28.82 -26.18
CA LEU A 360 1.29 27.98 -27.32
C LEU A 360 1.29 28.73 -28.64
N GLU A 361 0.42 29.77 -28.82
CA GLU A 361 0.38 30.63 -30.00
C GLU A 361 1.42 31.77 -29.95
N GLY A 362 1.96 32.10 -28.78
CA GLY A 362 2.92 33.20 -28.59
C GLY A 362 4.39 32.87 -28.87
N ASP A 363 4.73 31.59 -29.13
CA ASP A 363 6.09 31.14 -29.47
C ASP A 363 6.28 30.74 -30.94
N ALA A 364 5.46 31.30 -31.87
CA ALA A 364 5.56 31.11 -33.33
C ALA A 364 6.13 32.31 -34.05
#